data_7b61b02f1efb87da266d08615866dcf4
#
_entry.id   7b61b02f1efb87da266d08615866dcf4
#
_cell.length_a   1.000
_cell.length_b   1.000
_cell.length_c   1.000
_cell.angle_alpha   90.00
_cell.angle_beta   90.00
_cell.angle_gamma   90.00
#
_symmetry.space_group_name_H-M   'P 1'
#
loop_
_entity.id
_entity.type
_entity.pdbx_description
1 polymer ?
#
loop_
_entity_poly.entity_id
_entity_poly.type
_entity_poly.pdbx_seq_one_letter_code
_entity_poly.pdbx_strand_id
1 'polypeptide(L)'
;MTLKKSLLPVAILLPTATFAASTVAPTDTLSHPLDEVVVTGTNQATSRNLLPYTVSVVSHRQIEATGQTQLLAALSGEVPSLFVSQRSILGFGVSNGGSGGIKIRGVGGSPTNAVLMMVDGQPQFAGLYSHPVADFYGTEYVDHVEVMRGPGSVLYGSNAMGGVINVITRRPETDGVTTTVATKYGSYNTWQSSVTNAVRAGRFTSLVTLGYDRTDGTQSGFDYKQYNAYAKVGYDFSSHWSLSADYSIVNFIGNDPVYARLSNPESTDVYHQNVIRGESSLTLTDSYGSTNGVLRLYYSYGNHYIDDPNHFHSLDDRLGVLAYQNFGPWQGAQATVGFDFATYSGKIPMSGGKAYAPGVMGTMARKRISEYSPYVTLQQSLWHDVLMLNAGVRMAMSSMFGTHWLPQVGFTVRPGHEWSIKASLARGYRNPSFRELYLYRPANAQLEPENMMNYEVTVGKRFSRYLSIDLTGYLAKGSNMIQSVMVPTDEGGTTPRNLNTGSFTNKGIELSARSHPIDALTLRASYSYLHTSLANLTGAPTYQYFLGVGWQALRQLTVDAQLRVVGGLYVADDVPCQDYALLDLRVTYRPLRWLQLALDLDNITNSTYQINKGYVMPGFTAMGGVKFRF
;
A
#
# COMPACT_ATOMS: atom_id res chain seq x y z
N MET A 1 -41.69 -15.85 -9.46
CA MET A 1 -41.19 -15.61 -10.83
C MET A 1 -39.69 -15.90 -10.83
N THR A 2 -39.32 -17.11 -11.19
CA THR A 2 -37.98 -17.70 -11.05
C THR A 2 -37.09 -17.28 -12.22
N LEU A 3 -36.08 -16.48 -11.96
CA LEU A 3 -35.04 -16.14 -12.95
C LEU A 3 -34.03 -17.29 -13.03
N LYS A 4 -34.02 -17.98 -14.17
CA LYS A 4 -32.99 -18.97 -14.56
C LYS A 4 -31.64 -18.27 -14.71
N LYS A 5 -30.65 -18.77 -13.96
CA LYS A 5 -29.24 -18.44 -14.16
C LYS A 5 -28.75 -19.11 -15.45
N SER A 6 -28.52 -18.31 -16.49
CA SER A 6 -27.79 -18.74 -17.70
C SER A 6 -26.30 -18.51 -17.47
N LEU A 7 -25.57 -19.57 -17.21
CA LEU A 7 -24.10 -19.62 -17.30
C LEU A 7 -23.72 -19.63 -18.79
N LEU A 8 -23.12 -18.56 -19.29
CA LEU A 8 -22.41 -18.57 -20.56
C LEU A 8 -21.05 -19.22 -20.36
N PRO A 9 -20.69 -20.26 -21.12
CA PRO A 9 -19.33 -20.78 -21.10
C PRO A 9 -18.40 -19.82 -21.85
N VAL A 10 -17.44 -19.24 -21.16
CA VAL A 10 -16.30 -18.53 -21.77
C VAL A 10 -15.40 -19.61 -22.36
N ALA A 11 -15.47 -19.78 -23.68
CA ALA A 11 -14.53 -20.64 -24.41
C ALA A 11 -13.17 -19.94 -24.44
N ILE A 12 -12.22 -20.46 -23.68
CA ILE A 12 -10.81 -20.08 -23.75
C ILE A 12 -10.23 -20.72 -25.01
N LEU A 13 -10.10 -19.95 -26.08
CA LEU A 13 -9.31 -20.32 -27.26
C LEU A 13 -7.82 -20.29 -26.87
N LEU A 14 -7.26 -21.45 -26.57
CA LEU A 14 -5.82 -21.65 -26.47
C LEU A 14 -5.25 -21.72 -27.90
N PRO A 15 -4.36 -20.82 -28.31
CA PRO A 15 -3.63 -20.98 -29.56
C PRO A 15 -2.62 -22.11 -29.40
N THR A 16 -2.71 -23.13 -30.24
CA THR A 16 -1.66 -24.13 -30.41
C THR A 16 -0.45 -23.49 -31.07
N ALA A 17 0.48 -22.99 -30.27
CA ALA A 17 1.76 -22.48 -30.75
C ALA A 17 2.76 -23.63 -30.82
N THR A 18 3.24 -23.89 -32.01
CA THR A 18 4.41 -24.73 -32.29
C THR A 18 5.66 -24.10 -31.67
N PHE A 19 6.28 -24.80 -30.72
CA PHE A 19 7.48 -24.34 -30.03
C PHE A 19 8.70 -24.33 -30.97
N ALA A 20 9.14 -23.13 -31.36
CA ALA A 20 10.52 -22.90 -31.77
C ALA A 20 11.32 -22.54 -30.52
N ALA A 21 12.23 -23.40 -30.09
CA ALA A 21 13.10 -23.17 -28.95
C ALA A 21 14.13 -22.07 -29.28
N SER A 22 13.84 -20.83 -28.94
CA SER A 22 14.83 -19.75 -28.90
C SER A 22 15.65 -19.86 -27.64
N THR A 23 16.92 -20.21 -27.78
CA THR A 23 17.92 -20.22 -26.71
C THR A 23 18.37 -18.81 -26.36
N VAL A 24 17.57 -18.06 -25.63
CA VAL A 24 18.04 -16.89 -24.91
C VAL A 24 18.09 -17.26 -23.42
N ALA A 25 19.29 -17.43 -22.89
CA ALA A 25 19.50 -17.55 -21.48
C ALA A 25 19.09 -16.23 -20.81
N PRO A 26 18.14 -16.22 -19.84
CA PRO A 26 18.02 -15.09 -18.96
C PRO A 26 19.28 -15.07 -18.09
N THR A 27 20.22 -14.22 -18.42
CA THR A 27 21.24 -13.78 -17.46
C THR A 27 20.48 -12.96 -16.42
N ASP A 28 20.03 -13.63 -15.36
CA ASP A 28 19.62 -13.01 -14.10
C ASP A 28 20.92 -12.47 -13.45
N THR A 29 21.50 -11.49 -14.11
CA THR A 29 22.64 -10.75 -13.57
C THR A 29 22.09 -9.97 -12.40
N LEU A 30 22.59 -10.30 -11.22
CA LEU A 30 22.42 -9.58 -9.95
C LEU A 30 22.99 -8.15 -10.05
N SER A 31 22.52 -7.37 -11.02
CA SER A 31 22.74 -5.93 -11.02
C SER A 31 21.77 -5.34 -10.01
N HIS A 32 22.22 -5.16 -8.79
CA HIS A 32 21.51 -4.35 -7.81
C HIS A 32 22.02 -2.91 -7.98
N PRO A 33 21.33 -2.04 -8.75
CA PRO A 33 21.72 -0.64 -8.80
C PRO A 33 21.52 -0.06 -7.40
N LEU A 34 22.58 0.43 -6.78
CA LEU A 34 22.48 1.19 -5.54
C LEU A 34 21.76 2.53 -5.75
N ASP A 35 21.61 2.96 -7.01
CA ASP A 35 20.83 4.11 -7.45
C ASP A 35 19.49 3.63 -8.02
N GLU A 36 18.50 3.49 -7.13
CA GLU A 36 17.13 3.18 -7.52
C GLU A 36 16.47 4.42 -8.13
N VAL A 37 15.87 4.25 -9.30
CA VAL A 37 15.04 5.27 -9.94
C VAL A 37 13.61 5.11 -9.45
N VAL A 38 13.00 6.19 -9.03
CA VAL A 38 11.63 6.23 -8.51
C VAL A 38 10.81 7.29 -9.23
N VAL A 39 9.52 7.11 -9.29
CA VAL A 39 8.55 8.08 -9.85
C VAL A 39 7.71 8.72 -8.74
N THR A 40 7.54 8.05 -7.61
CA THR A 40 6.81 8.59 -6.46
C THR A 40 7.61 9.72 -5.81
N GLY A 41 7.00 10.87 -5.72
CA GLY A 41 7.63 12.07 -5.17
C GLY A 41 7.95 13.17 -6.19
N THR A 42 7.94 12.86 -7.50
CA THR A 42 8.18 13.87 -8.55
C THR A 42 7.29 13.72 -9.78
N ASN A 43 6.55 12.61 -9.91
CA ASN A 43 5.86 12.19 -11.15
C ASN A 43 6.81 12.05 -12.35
N GLN A 44 8.10 11.83 -12.07
CA GLN A 44 9.15 11.72 -13.05
C GLN A 44 10.18 10.70 -12.59
N ALA A 45 10.69 9.89 -13.50
CA ALA A 45 11.78 8.95 -13.22
C ALA A 45 13.03 9.70 -12.72
N THR A 46 13.26 9.67 -11.42
CA THR A 46 14.33 10.42 -10.75
C THR A 46 15.13 9.48 -9.87
N SER A 47 16.46 9.63 -9.86
CA SER A 47 17.29 8.88 -8.89
C SER A 47 16.87 9.24 -7.47
N ARG A 48 16.59 8.22 -6.65
CA ARG A 48 16.22 8.35 -5.23
C ARG A 48 17.21 9.25 -4.45
N ASN A 49 18.46 9.24 -4.85
CA ASN A 49 19.52 10.01 -4.18
C ASN A 49 19.43 11.52 -4.44
N LEU A 50 18.68 11.94 -5.47
CA LEU A 50 18.47 13.36 -5.79
C LEU A 50 17.21 13.93 -5.13
N LEU A 51 16.31 13.08 -4.63
CA LEU A 51 15.08 13.52 -3.98
C LEU A 51 15.36 14.03 -2.56
N PRO A 52 14.77 15.16 -2.15
CA PRO A 52 14.95 15.71 -0.80
C PRO A 52 14.12 14.97 0.28
N TYR A 53 13.24 14.07 -0.10
CA TYR A 53 12.42 13.26 0.80
C TYR A 53 12.82 11.80 0.76
N THR A 54 12.40 11.07 1.79
CA THR A 54 12.77 9.67 1.94
C THR A 54 11.79 8.77 1.18
N VAL A 55 12.29 8.06 0.18
CA VAL A 55 11.55 7.01 -0.56
C VAL A 55 12.25 5.68 -0.36
N SER A 56 11.51 4.66 0.06
CA SER A 56 11.96 3.26 0.09
C SER A 56 11.44 2.53 -1.14
N VAL A 57 12.28 1.68 -1.72
CA VAL A 57 11.89 0.79 -2.82
C VAL A 57 11.98 -0.65 -2.33
N VAL A 58 10.89 -1.40 -2.52
CA VAL A 58 10.83 -2.84 -2.25
C VAL A 58 10.69 -3.55 -3.59
N SER A 59 11.75 -4.20 -4.04
CA SER A 59 11.81 -4.85 -5.34
C SER A 59 10.96 -6.12 -5.40
N HIS A 60 10.64 -6.59 -6.61
CA HIS A 60 9.94 -7.86 -6.83
C HIS A 60 10.62 -9.03 -6.12
N ARG A 61 11.95 -9.12 -6.17
CA ARG A 61 12.72 -10.15 -5.48
C ARG A 61 12.53 -10.09 -3.95
N GLN A 62 12.50 -8.91 -3.35
CA GLN A 62 12.24 -8.76 -1.92
C GLN A 62 10.82 -9.20 -1.56
N ILE A 63 9.84 -8.85 -2.39
CA ILE A 63 8.45 -9.29 -2.23
C ILE A 63 8.36 -10.82 -2.35
N GLU A 64 8.97 -11.43 -3.37
CA GLU A 64 9.01 -12.89 -3.52
C GLU A 64 9.70 -13.58 -2.33
N ALA A 65 10.76 -12.98 -1.78
CA ALA A 65 11.50 -13.53 -0.64
C ALA A 65 10.67 -13.63 0.65
N THR A 66 9.57 -12.86 0.77
CA THR A 66 8.65 -12.97 1.92
C THR A 66 7.72 -14.18 1.82
N GLY A 67 7.52 -14.75 0.63
CA GLY A 67 6.53 -15.81 0.41
C GLY A 67 5.08 -15.37 0.48
N GLN A 68 4.78 -14.11 0.76
CA GLN A 68 3.41 -13.60 0.92
C GLN A 68 2.72 -13.38 -0.42
N THR A 69 1.41 -13.67 -0.51
CA THR A 69 0.55 -13.33 -1.66
C THR A 69 -0.16 -12.00 -1.49
N GLN A 70 -0.34 -11.55 -0.24
CA GLN A 70 -0.92 -10.25 0.07
C GLN A 70 0.17 -9.20 0.23
N LEU A 71 0.11 -8.13 -0.58
CA LEU A 71 1.19 -7.16 -0.70
C LEU A 71 1.52 -6.43 0.61
N LEU A 72 0.52 -6.00 1.36
CA LEU A 72 0.77 -5.27 2.61
C LEU A 72 1.47 -6.13 3.67
N ALA A 73 1.21 -7.44 3.68
CA ALA A 73 1.94 -8.38 4.52
C ALA A 73 3.41 -8.48 4.09
N ALA A 74 3.67 -8.51 2.77
CA ALA A 74 5.03 -8.53 2.20
C ALA A 74 5.85 -7.27 2.50
N LEU A 75 5.19 -6.10 2.67
CA LEU A 75 5.88 -4.84 2.99
C LEU A 75 6.24 -4.71 4.47
N SER A 76 5.65 -5.53 5.34
CA SER A 76 5.87 -5.46 6.79
C SER A 76 7.33 -5.78 7.13
N GLY A 77 8.03 -4.83 7.75
CA GLY A 77 9.46 -4.93 8.09
C GLY A 77 10.42 -4.42 7.01
N GLU A 78 10.09 -4.49 5.72
CA GLU A 78 10.96 -4.04 4.63
C GLU A 78 11.13 -2.51 4.58
N VAL A 79 10.14 -1.77 5.08
CA VAL A 79 10.13 -0.30 5.09
C VAL A 79 10.20 0.20 6.53
N PRO A 80 11.22 0.98 6.92
CA PRO A 80 11.32 1.55 8.27
C PRO A 80 10.07 2.40 8.60
N SER A 81 9.61 2.33 9.85
CA SER A 81 8.43 3.07 10.36
C SER A 81 7.09 2.75 9.68
N LEU A 82 7.06 1.83 8.72
CA LEU A 82 5.81 1.29 8.20
C LEU A 82 5.32 0.17 9.13
N PHE A 83 4.09 0.28 9.57
CA PHE A 83 3.42 -0.76 10.33
C PHE A 83 2.06 -1.07 9.73
N VAL A 84 1.79 -2.36 9.49
CA VAL A 84 0.53 -2.86 8.94
C VAL A 84 -0.11 -3.79 9.97
N SER A 85 -1.34 -3.49 10.38
CA SER A 85 -2.06 -4.35 11.29
C SER A 85 -2.66 -5.55 10.57
N GLN A 86 -2.47 -6.74 11.14
CA GLN A 86 -2.94 -8.03 10.65
C GLN A 86 -3.77 -8.74 11.71
N ARG A 87 -4.55 -9.75 11.34
CA ARG A 87 -5.41 -10.52 12.24
C ARG A 87 -5.17 -12.02 12.20
N SER A 88 -4.72 -12.55 11.08
CA SER A 88 -4.58 -13.98 10.82
C SER A 88 -3.50 -14.24 9.77
N ILE A 89 -3.38 -15.48 9.31
CA ILE A 89 -2.45 -15.89 8.25
C ILE A 89 -2.82 -15.30 6.88
N LEU A 90 -4.11 -15.17 6.58
CA LEU A 90 -4.66 -14.49 5.41
C LEU A 90 -5.86 -13.64 5.83
N GLY A 91 -6.15 -12.63 5.02
CA GLY A 91 -7.28 -11.73 5.20
C GLY A 91 -7.04 -10.66 6.24
N PHE A 92 -7.19 -9.41 5.82
CA PHE A 92 -7.17 -8.25 6.71
C PHE A 92 -8.59 -7.96 7.23
N GLY A 93 -9.61 -8.20 6.41
CA GLY A 93 -11.00 -7.90 6.71
C GLY A 93 -11.31 -6.42 6.80
N VAL A 94 -12.59 -6.09 6.98
CA VAL A 94 -13.09 -4.71 7.05
C VAL A 94 -13.94 -4.43 8.28
N SER A 95 -14.20 -5.44 9.11
CA SER A 95 -14.95 -5.28 10.36
C SER A 95 -14.04 -4.94 11.55
N ASN A 96 -14.64 -4.43 12.63
CA ASN A 96 -13.96 -4.08 13.89
C ASN A 96 -12.76 -3.11 13.80
N GLY A 97 -12.67 -2.35 12.69
CA GLY A 97 -11.89 -1.11 12.60
C GLY A 97 -10.35 -1.21 12.74
N GLY A 98 -9.78 -2.38 12.95
CA GLY A 98 -8.37 -2.47 13.31
C GLY A 98 -7.47 -3.16 12.29
N SER A 99 -8.04 -3.93 11.36
CA SER A 99 -7.29 -4.75 10.44
C SER A 99 -7.01 -4.02 9.12
N GLY A 100 -5.86 -4.31 8.52
CA GLY A 100 -5.40 -3.61 7.32
C GLY A 100 -5.08 -2.13 7.57
N GLY A 101 -4.94 -1.72 8.84
CA GLY A 101 -4.49 -0.39 9.20
C GLY A 101 -3.03 -0.20 8.82
N ILE A 102 -2.74 0.89 8.11
CA ILE A 102 -1.39 1.25 7.68
C ILE A 102 -0.99 2.52 8.40
N LYS A 103 0.17 2.50 9.06
CA LYS A 103 0.76 3.69 9.66
C LYS A 103 2.21 3.86 9.22
N ILE A 104 2.57 5.09 8.91
CA ILE A 104 3.94 5.51 8.62
C ILE A 104 4.30 6.59 9.64
N ARG A 105 5.37 6.37 10.43
CA ARG A 105 5.79 7.32 11.48
C ARG A 105 4.66 7.64 12.49
N GLY A 106 3.79 6.66 12.76
CA GLY A 106 2.63 6.83 13.64
C GLY A 106 1.43 7.56 13.01
N VAL A 107 1.51 7.99 11.76
CA VAL A 107 0.42 8.66 11.03
C VAL A 107 -0.27 7.65 10.11
N GLY A 108 -1.60 7.55 10.17
CA GLY A 108 -2.36 6.59 9.34
C GLY A 108 -3.87 6.66 9.51
N GLY A 109 -4.35 6.98 10.70
CA GLY A 109 -5.79 6.95 11.03
C GLY A 109 -6.29 5.56 11.43
N SER A 110 -7.57 5.47 11.75
CA SER A 110 -8.30 4.22 12.08
C SER A 110 -9.77 4.37 11.67
N PRO A 111 -10.19 3.82 10.51
CA PRO A 111 -9.39 3.14 9.49
C PRO A 111 -8.34 4.06 8.85
N THR A 112 -7.40 3.45 8.10
CA THR A 112 -6.34 4.19 7.41
C THR A 112 -6.92 5.15 6.39
N ASN A 113 -6.78 6.44 6.62
CA ASN A 113 -7.24 7.49 5.71
C ASN A 113 -6.22 8.64 5.58
N ALA A 114 -5.02 8.45 6.15
CA ALA A 114 -3.93 9.41 6.08
C ALA A 114 -2.65 8.86 5.41
N VAL A 115 -2.67 7.59 4.96
CA VAL A 115 -1.66 6.98 4.08
C VAL A 115 -2.34 6.58 2.79
N LEU A 116 -1.85 7.08 1.67
CA LEU A 116 -2.42 6.83 0.36
C LEU A 116 -1.79 5.60 -0.29
N MET A 117 -2.62 4.64 -0.69
CA MET A 117 -2.24 3.56 -1.59
C MET A 117 -2.46 3.99 -3.04
N MET A 118 -1.55 3.59 -3.93
CA MET A 118 -1.67 3.80 -5.38
C MET A 118 -1.25 2.54 -6.14
N VAL A 119 -1.80 2.36 -7.33
CA VAL A 119 -1.34 1.40 -8.34
C VAL A 119 -0.98 2.18 -9.60
N ASP A 120 0.27 2.12 -10.05
CA ASP A 120 0.82 2.91 -11.15
C ASP A 120 0.48 4.41 -11.06
N GLY A 121 0.44 4.97 -9.84
CA GLY A 121 0.09 6.37 -9.59
C GLY A 121 -1.43 6.66 -9.53
N GLN A 122 -2.30 5.67 -9.73
CA GLN A 122 -3.75 5.81 -9.51
C GLN A 122 -4.08 5.69 -8.03
N PRO A 123 -4.67 6.72 -7.39
CA PRO A 123 -5.06 6.67 -6.00
C PRO A 123 -6.14 5.63 -5.70
N GLN A 124 -5.99 4.91 -4.59
CA GLN A 124 -6.78 3.75 -4.20
C GLN A 124 -7.44 3.97 -2.83
N PHE A 125 -8.75 4.15 -2.77
CA PHE A 125 -9.50 4.17 -1.51
C PHE A 125 -11.00 3.93 -1.69
N ALA A 126 -11.64 3.33 -0.69
CA ALA A 126 -13.08 3.18 -0.61
C ALA A 126 -13.75 4.52 -0.27
N GLY A 127 -14.73 4.96 -1.07
CA GLY A 127 -15.30 6.30 -0.97
C GLY A 127 -15.94 6.61 0.37
N LEU A 128 -16.55 5.61 1.04
CA LEU A 128 -17.27 5.81 2.28
C LEU A 128 -16.39 6.11 3.48
N TYR A 129 -15.29 5.39 3.62
CA TYR A 129 -14.35 5.47 4.75
C TYR A 129 -13.03 6.15 4.38
N SER A 130 -12.82 6.43 3.11
CA SER A 130 -11.57 7.00 2.56
C SER A 130 -10.33 6.18 2.89
N HIS A 131 -10.46 4.84 3.02
CA HIS A 131 -9.34 3.94 3.35
C HIS A 131 -9.07 2.95 2.20
N PRO A 132 -7.81 2.51 2.01
CA PRO A 132 -7.52 1.39 1.14
C PRO A 132 -8.14 0.11 1.70
N VAL A 133 -8.59 -0.79 0.83
CA VAL A 133 -9.01 -2.14 1.21
C VAL A 133 -7.80 -3.04 1.09
N ALA A 134 -7.24 -3.46 2.22
CA ALA A 134 -5.93 -4.13 2.30
C ALA A 134 -5.86 -5.43 1.49
N ASP A 135 -6.96 -6.17 1.44
CA ASP A 135 -7.09 -7.44 0.70
C ASP A 135 -7.10 -7.27 -0.83
N PHE A 136 -7.18 -6.03 -1.34
CA PHE A 136 -7.22 -5.75 -2.77
C PHE A 136 -5.86 -5.95 -3.47
N TYR A 137 -4.75 -5.85 -2.75
CA TYR A 137 -3.41 -5.80 -3.34
C TYR A 137 -2.73 -7.17 -3.28
N GLY A 138 -2.62 -7.84 -4.45
CA GLY A 138 -1.82 -9.06 -4.64
C GLY A 138 -0.36 -8.75 -4.99
N THR A 139 0.50 -9.75 -4.87
CA THR A 139 1.94 -9.64 -5.20
C THR A 139 2.28 -10.05 -6.63
N GLU A 140 1.40 -10.77 -7.32
CA GLU A 140 1.70 -11.48 -8.56
C GLU A 140 1.96 -10.56 -9.76
N TYR A 141 1.34 -9.38 -9.77
CA TYR A 141 1.47 -8.40 -10.85
C TYR A 141 2.46 -7.27 -10.54
N VAL A 142 3.06 -7.29 -9.34
CA VAL A 142 3.93 -6.21 -8.85
C VAL A 142 5.34 -6.34 -9.41
N ASP A 143 5.89 -5.24 -9.94
CA ASP A 143 7.30 -5.11 -10.27
C ASP A 143 8.11 -4.67 -9.04
N HIS A 144 7.70 -3.55 -8.45
CA HIS A 144 8.25 -3.05 -7.21
C HIS A 144 7.23 -2.14 -6.50
N VAL A 145 7.53 -1.78 -5.26
CA VAL A 145 6.73 -0.84 -4.49
C VAL A 145 7.61 0.32 -4.05
N GLU A 146 7.13 1.53 -4.29
CA GLU A 146 7.75 2.76 -3.82
C GLU A 146 6.98 3.29 -2.61
N VAL A 147 7.67 3.54 -1.50
CA VAL A 147 7.06 4.05 -0.27
C VAL A 147 7.69 5.39 0.09
N MET A 148 6.94 6.46 -0.14
CA MET A 148 7.30 7.80 0.33
C MET A 148 6.89 7.94 1.80
N ARG A 149 7.83 8.25 2.67
CA ARG A 149 7.58 8.45 4.10
C ARG A 149 7.49 9.95 4.41
N GLY A 150 6.35 10.36 5.00
CA GLY A 150 5.99 11.76 5.15
C GLY A 150 5.07 12.26 4.02
N PRO A 151 4.61 13.52 4.07
CA PRO A 151 3.54 14.01 3.20
C PRO A 151 3.86 13.98 1.71
N GLY A 152 2.99 13.34 0.93
CA GLY A 152 2.95 13.41 -0.53
C GLY A 152 1.81 14.29 -1.06
N SER A 153 1.21 15.11 -0.21
CA SER A 153 -0.03 15.84 -0.54
C SER A 153 0.11 16.86 -1.65
N VAL A 154 1.31 17.38 -1.93
CA VAL A 154 1.56 18.28 -3.08
C VAL A 154 1.29 17.58 -4.40
N LEU A 155 1.72 16.33 -4.56
CA LEU A 155 1.51 15.56 -5.80
C LEU A 155 0.16 14.84 -5.81
N TYR A 156 -0.29 14.33 -4.65
CA TYR A 156 -1.36 13.34 -4.58
C TYR A 156 -2.60 13.78 -3.79
N GLY A 157 -2.57 14.98 -3.21
CA GLY A 157 -3.72 15.58 -2.52
C GLY A 157 -4.05 14.95 -1.18
N SER A 158 -5.35 14.79 -0.91
CA SER A 158 -5.88 14.22 0.32
C SER A 158 -5.44 12.75 0.49
N ASN A 159 -5.42 12.30 1.75
CA ASN A 159 -5.02 10.96 2.20
C ASN A 159 -3.52 10.67 2.12
N ALA A 160 -2.71 11.52 1.46
CA ALA A 160 -1.25 11.40 1.40
C ALA A 160 -0.56 12.18 2.55
N MET A 161 -1.21 12.36 3.69
CA MET A 161 -0.69 13.15 4.81
C MET A 161 0.47 12.47 5.52
N GLY A 162 0.36 11.16 5.80
CA GLY A 162 1.39 10.38 6.49
C GLY A 162 2.40 9.72 5.55
N GLY A 163 2.02 9.52 4.29
CA GLY A 163 2.86 8.89 3.28
C GLY A 163 2.08 8.38 2.08
N VAL A 164 2.83 7.82 1.13
CA VAL A 164 2.29 7.23 -0.10
C VAL A 164 2.95 5.87 -0.32
N ILE A 165 2.15 4.87 -0.64
CA ILE A 165 2.61 3.53 -1.08
C ILE A 165 2.15 3.36 -2.51
N ASN A 166 3.07 3.36 -3.46
CA ASN A 166 2.77 3.23 -4.88
C ASN A 166 3.26 1.87 -5.39
N VAL A 167 2.32 1.06 -5.83
CA VAL A 167 2.55 -0.26 -6.44
C VAL A 167 2.81 -0.06 -7.91
N ILE A 168 4.01 -0.37 -8.38
CA ILE A 168 4.36 -0.34 -9.80
C ILE A 168 4.14 -1.73 -10.37
N THR A 169 3.33 -1.82 -11.43
CA THR A 169 2.97 -3.10 -12.03
C THR A 169 3.98 -3.52 -13.12
N ARG A 170 4.16 -4.83 -13.26
CA ARG A 170 5.06 -5.39 -14.29
C ARG A 170 4.59 -5.05 -15.69
N ARG A 171 5.56 -4.76 -16.56
CA ARG A 171 5.36 -4.66 -17.99
C ARG A 171 6.34 -5.61 -18.70
N PRO A 172 5.88 -6.49 -19.59
CA PRO A 172 6.78 -7.33 -20.39
C PRO A 172 7.71 -6.47 -21.24
N GLU A 173 9.03 -6.69 -21.14
CA GLU A 173 10.06 -5.90 -21.83
C GLU A 173 10.58 -6.59 -23.10
N THR A 174 10.60 -7.92 -23.11
CA THR A 174 11.11 -8.73 -24.22
C THR A 174 9.99 -9.42 -24.96
N ASP A 175 10.09 -9.50 -26.29
CA ASP A 175 9.12 -10.23 -27.11
C ASP A 175 9.03 -11.69 -26.70
N GLY A 176 7.81 -12.20 -26.64
CA GLY A 176 7.50 -13.57 -26.26
C GLY A 176 6.27 -13.69 -25.38
N VAL A 177 6.00 -14.91 -24.98
CA VAL A 177 4.93 -15.29 -24.06
C VAL A 177 5.55 -15.99 -22.87
N THR A 178 5.19 -15.57 -21.67
CA THR A 178 5.58 -16.25 -20.43
C THR A 178 4.33 -16.55 -19.63
N THR A 179 4.10 -17.82 -19.32
CA THR A 179 3.02 -18.25 -18.42
C THR A 179 3.63 -18.79 -17.14
N THR A 180 3.20 -18.28 -16.01
CA THR A 180 3.60 -18.76 -14.69
C THR A 180 2.38 -19.33 -13.97
N VAL A 181 2.49 -20.54 -13.46
CA VAL A 181 1.49 -21.19 -12.60
C VAL A 181 2.16 -21.46 -11.27
N ALA A 182 1.60 -20.96 -10.19
CA ALA A 182 2.12 -21.17 -8.85
C ALA A 182 1.04 -21.71 -7.92
N THR A 183 1.41 -22.61 -7.03
CA THR A 183 0.52 -23.08 -5.95
C THR A 183 1.33 -23.38 -4.70
N LYS A 184 0.73 -23.08 -3.53
CA LYS A 184 1.29 -23.38 -2.21
C LYS A 184 0.20 -23.95 -1.31
N TYR A 185 0.61 -24.84 -0.41
CA TYR A 185 -0.26 -25.44 0.60
C TYR A 185 0.50 -25.64 1.91
N GLY A 186 -0.17 -25.48 3.04
CA GLY A 186 0.47 -25.68 4.35
C GLY A 186 -0.45 -25.44 5.55
N SER A 187 0.13 -24.89 6.60
CA SER A 187 -0.49 -24.71 7.90
C SER A 187 -1.89 -24.08 7.81
N TYR A 188 -2.79 -24.46 8.70
CA TYR A 188 -4.19 -24.02 8.78
C TYR A 188 -4.98 -24.29 7.49
N ASN A 189 -4.66 -25.39 6.78
CA ASN A 189 -5.27 -25.73 5.50
C ASN A 189 -5.22 -24.56 4.49
N THR A 190 -4.16 -23.77 4.56
CA THR A 190 -3.96 -22.62 3.70
C THR A 190 -3.55 -23.06 2.31
N TRP A 191 -4.28 -22.61 1.31
CA TRP A 191 -4.01 -22.87 -0.09
C TRP A 191 -3.98 -21.56 -0.87
N GLN A 192 -2.91 -21.32 -1.61
CA GLN A 192 -2.70 -20.15 -2.46
C GLN A 192 -2.32 -20.61 -3.86
N SER A 193 -3.00 -20.09 -4.88
CA SER A 193 -2.73 -20.43 -6.28
C SER A 193 -2.87 -19.23 -7.19
N SER A 194 -1.98 -19.13 -8.16
CA SER A 194 -2.06 -18.06 -9.17
C SER A 194 -1.63 -18.55 -10.55
N VAL A 195 -2.18 -17.89 -11.57
CA VAL A 195 -1.77 -18.02 -12.97
C VAL A 195 -1.49 -16.62 -13.49
N THR A 196 -0.29 -16.38 -13.99
CA THR A 196 0.10 -15.12 -14.63
C THR A 196 0.55 -15.40 -16.05
N ASN A 197 -0.05 -14.69 -17.02
CA ASN A 197 0.36 -14.71 -18.42
C ASN A 197 0.85 -13.31 -18.79
N ALA A 198 2.07 -13.24 -19.31
CA ALA A 198 2.72 -12.02 -19.78
C ALA A 198 3.11 -12.18 -21.24
N VAL A 199 2.71 -11.23 -22.08
CA VAL A 199 2.95 -11.24 -23.53
C VAL A 199 3.54 -9.93 -23.97
N ARG A 200 4.58 -9.98 -24.81
CA ARG A 200 4.99 -8.88 -25.64
C ARG A 200 5.08 -9.36 -27.09
N ALA A 201 4.47 -8.61 -28.00
CA ALA A 201 4.52 -8.88 -29.44
C ALA A 201 4.74 -7.53 -30.16
N GLY A 202 6.00 -7.17 -30.36
CA GLY A 202 6.41 -5.88 -30.90
C GLY A 202 5.89 -4.71 -30.07
N ARG A 203 4.87 -4.01 -30.57
CA ARG A 203 4.25 -2.83 -29.92
C ARG A 203 3.16 -3.18 -28.92
N PHE A 204 2.69 -4.41 -28.89
CA PHE A 204 1.63 -4.87 -28.00
C PHE A 204 2.22 -5.52 -26.75
N THR A 205 1.63 -5.22 -25.58
CA THR A 205 1.93 -5.87 -24.30
C THR A 205 0.65 -6.27 -23.60
N SER A 206 0.68 -7.40 -22.90
CA SER A 206 -0.38 -7.77 -21.96
C SER A 206 0.18 -8.48 -20.75
N LEU A 207 -0.48 -8.28 -19.61
CA LEU A 207 -0.25 -8.99 -18.36
C LEU A 207 -1.61 -9.35 -17.79
N VAL A 208 -1.87 -10.65 -17.57
CA VAL A 208 -3.10 -11.15 -16.97
C VAL A 208 -2.72 -12.04 -15.80
N THR A 209 -3.30 -11.78 -14.64
CA THR A 209 -3.11 -12.59 -13.44
C THR A 209 -4.45 -12.97 -12.84
N LEU A 210 -4.58 -14.24 -12.47
CA LEU A 210 -5.71 -14.78 -11.72
C LEU A 210 -5.16 -15.41 -10.45
N GLY A 211 -5.82 -15.17 -9.31
CA GLY A 211 -5.40 -15.70 -8.02
C GLY A 211 -6.58 -16.27 -7.22
N TYR A 212 -6.26 -17.25 -6.42
CA TYR A 212 -7.14 -17.85 -5.44
C TYR A 212 -6.37 -18.16 -4.16
N ASP A 213 -6.85 -17.62 -3.03
CA ASP A 213 -6.31 -17.87 -1.71
C ASP A 213 -7.42 -18.35 -0.78
N ARG A 214 -7.10 -19.28 0.12
CA ARG A 214 -8.00 -19.70 1.20
C ARG A 214 -7.21 -20.13 2.43
N THR A 215 -7.83 -20.04 3.59
CA THR A 215 -7.35 -20.62 4.85
C THR A 215 -8.54 -20.94 5.74
N ASP A 216 -8.38 -21.92 6.62
CA ASP A 216 -9.36 -22.19 7.69
C ASP A 216 -9.12 -21.23 8.90
N GLY A 217 -8.03 -20.45 8.86
CA GLY A 217 -7.67 -19.48 9.89
C GLY A 217 -7.01 -20.10 11.12
N THR A 218 -6.43 -19.27 11.97
CA THR A 218 -5.71 -19.70 13.20
C THR A 218 -6.64 -20.10 14.33
N GLN A 219 -7.90 -19.71 14.26
CA GLN A 219 -8.94 -19.98 15.26
C GLN A 219 -10.27 -20.24 14.55
N SER A 220 -11.20 -20.93 15.22
CA SER A 220 -12.56 -21.12 14.70
C SER A 220 -13.21 -19.78 14.39
N GLY A 221 -13.82 -19.66 13.20
CA GLY A 221 -14.45 -18.44 12.71
C GLY A 221 -13.51 -17.41 12.07
N PHE A 222 -12.28 -17.82 11.71
CA PHE A 222 -11.33 -17.01 10.93
C PHE A 222 -11.12 -17.52 9.51
N ASP A 223 -12.01 -18.35 9.02
CA ASP A 223 -11.92 -18.84 7.64
C ASP A 223 -12.02 -17.67 6.64
N TYR A 224 -11.23 -17.80 5.60
CA TYR A 224 -11.10 -16.77 4.58
C TYR A 224 -10.89 -17.39 3.21
N LYS A 225 -11.44 -16.77 2.18
CA LYS A 225 -11.16 -17.07 0.77
C LYS A 225 -11.23 -15.81 -0.07
N GLN A 226 -10.38 -15.76 -1.09
CA GLN A 226 -10.25 -14.63 -2.00
C GLN A 226 -10.13 -15.11 -3.43
N TYR A 227 -10.78 -14.40 -4.33
CA TYR A 227 -10.59 -14.48 -5.77
C TYR A 227 -10.11 -13.13 -6.26
N ASN A 228 -9.02 -13.10 -6.99
CA ASN A 228 -8.51 -11.87 -7.58
C ASN A 228 -8.23 -12.05 -9.07
N ALA A 229 -8.38 -10.98 -9.82
CA ALA A 229 -7.98 -10.90 -11.21
C ALA A 229 -7.40 -9.51 -11.50
N TYR A 230 -6.29 -9.49 -12.23
CA TYR A 230 -5.68 -8.29 -12.76
C TYR A 230 -5.39 -8.48 -14.25
N ALA A 231 -5.72 -7.50 -15.07
CA ALA A 231 -5.40 -7.49 -16.48
C ALA A 231 -4.91 -6.10 -16.90
N LYS A 232 -3.79 -6.04 -17.63
CA LYS A 232 -3.27 -4.81 -18.22
C LYS A 232 -2.90 -5.09 -19.66
N VAL A 233 -3.35 -4.23 -20.58
CA VAL A 233 -2.96 -4.26 -21.98
C VAL A 233 -2.33 -2.93 -22.35
N GLY A 234 -1.33 -2.95 -23.23
CA GLY A 234 -0.64 -1.75 -23.67
C GLY A 234 -0.31 -1.82 -25.15
N TYR A 235 -0.30 -0.67 -25.80
CA TYR A 235 0.09 -0.53 -27.19
C TYR A 235 0.96 0.72 -27.41
N ASP A 236 2.14 0.53 -27.97
CA ASP A 236 3.07 1.60 -28.31
C ASP A 236 2.78 2.07 -29.75
N PHE A 237 2.02 3.17 -29.92
CA PHE A 237 1.69 3.73 -31.26
C PHE A 237 2.93 4.18 -31.99
N SER A 238 3.88 4.73 -31.26
CA SER A 238 5.17 5.19 -31.77
C SER A 238 6.25 5.04 -30.67
N SER A 239 7.45 5.50 -30.98
CA SER A 239 8.52 5.64 -29.95
C SER A 239 8.21 6.68 -28.87
N HIS A 240 7.19 7.52 -29.08
CA HIS A 240 6.85 8.62 -28.18
C HIS A 240 5.49 8.47 -27.49
N TRP A 241 4.57 7.68 -28.04
CA TRP A 241 3.21 7.58 -27.53
C TRP A 241 2.82 6.14 -27.20
N SER A 242 2.30 5.93 -26.01
CA SER A 242 1.72 4.64 -25.63
C SER A 242 0.36 4.81 -24.97
N LEU A 243 -0.51 3.83 -25.16
CA LEU A 243 -1.81 3.71 -24.50
C LEU A 243 -1.83 2.41 -23.73
N SER A 244 -2.32 2.45 -22.50
CA SER A 244 -2.58 1.25 -21.72
C SER A 244 -3.95 1.32 -21.06
N ALA A 245 -4.56 0.15 -20.90
CA ALA A 245 -5.78 -0.02 -20.12
C ALA A 245 -5.54 -1.14 -19.12
N ASP A 246 -6.04 -0.97 -17.90
CA ASP A 246 -5.99 -1.98 -16.86
C ASP A 246 -7.34 -2.16 -16.16
N TYR A 247 -7.53 -3.35 -15.61
CA TYR A 247 -8.67 -3.71 -14.79
C TYR A 247 -8.22 -4.65 -13.68
N SER A 248 -8.64 -4.35 -12.47
CA SER A 248 -8.43 -5.18 -11.29
C SER A 248 -9.75 -5.44 -10.58
N ILE A 249 -9.95 -6.65 -10.10
CA ILE A 249 -11.11 -7.02 -9.29
C ILE A 249 -10.69 -8.02 -8.21
N VAL A 250 -11.23 -7.83 -7.02
CA VAL A 250 -11.15 -8.78 -5.92
C VAL A 250 -12.55 -9.07 -5.39
N ASN A 251 -12.80 -10.33 -5.06
CA ASN A 251 -13.89 -10.73 -4.19
C ASN A 251 -13.29 -11.55 -3.05
N PHE A 252 -13.41 -11.07 -1.83
CA PHE A 252 -13.06 -11.85 -0.66
C PHE A 252 -14.26 -12.09 0.24
N ILE A 253 -14.29 -13.28 0.82
CA ILE A 253 -15.33 -13.78 1.70
C ILE A 253 -14.60 -14.33 2.92
N GLY A 254 -15.00 -13.90 4.09
CA GLY A 254 -14.38 -14.36 5.33
C GLY A 254 -15.30 -14.19 6.52
N ASN A 255 -14.93 -14.84 7.57
CA ASN A 255 -15.57 -14.72 8.86
C ASN A 255 -14.66 -13.93 9.82
N ASP A 256 -15.29 -13.17 10.71
CA ASP A 256 -14.61 -12.37 11.72
C ASP A 256 -15.28 -12.62 13.07
N PRO A 257 -14.60 -13.29 14.00
CA PRO A 257 -15.13 -13.47 15.33
C PRO A 257 -15.35 -12.11 15.98
N VAL A 258 -16.54 -11.92 16.48
CA VAL A 258 -16.97 -10.66 17.08
C VAL A 258 -16.08 -10.27 18.24
N TYR A 259 -15.87 -8.97 18.44
CA TYR A 259 -15.23 -8.42 19.61
C TYR A 259 -15.82 -8.96 20.95
N ALA A 260 -17.12 -9.31 20.96
CA ALA A 260 -17.74 -9.98 22.09
C ALA A 260 -17.09 -11.34 22.41
N ARG A 261 -16.62 -12.09 21.39
CA ARG A 261 -15.88 -13.34 21.58
C ARG A 261 -14.47 -13.11 22.13
N LEU A 262 -13.89 -11.95 21.87
CA LEU A 262 -12.60 -11.56 22.42
C LEU A 262 -12.67 -11.18 23.90
N SER A 263 -13.86 -10.74 24.35
CA SER A 263 -14.17 -10.46 25.76
C SER A 263 -14.91 -11.60 26.47
N ASN A 264 -15.57 -12.48 25.71
CA ASN A 264 -16.25 -13.70 26.16
C ASN A 264 -15.92 -14.87 25.22
N PRO A 265 -14.92 -15.72 25.55
CA PRO A 265 -14.51 -16.85 24.72
C PRO A 265 -15.61 -17.87 24.40
N GLU A 266 -16.71 -17.88 25.16
CA GLU A 266 -17.86 -18.75 24.94
C GLU A 266 -18.83 -18.21 23.88
N SER A 267 -18.69 -16.95 23.46
CA SER A 267 -19.50 -16.40 22.37
C SER A 267 -19.16 -17.08 21.05
N THR A 268 -20.16 -17.54 20.34
CA THR A 268 -20.05 -18.14 18.99
C THR A 268 -20.32 -17.13 17.88
N ASP A 269 -20.53 -15.87 18.22
CA ASP A 269 -20.87 -14.83 17.24
C ASP A 269 -19.73 -14.60 16.27
N VAL A 270 -20.03 -14.66 14.99
CA VAL A 270 -19.12 -14.46 13.87
C VAL A 270 -19.76 -13.56 12.83
N TYR A 271 -19.08 -12.51 12.40
CA TYR A 271 -19.55 -11.65 11.31
C TYR A 271 -19.06 -12.20 9.97
N HIS A 272 -20.01 -12.52 9.12
CA HIS A 272 -19.71 -12.90 7.75
C HIS A 272 -19.47 -11.67 6.89
N GLN A 273 -18.37 -11.67 6.12
CA GLN A 273 -17.99 -10.58 5.23
C GLN A 273 -17.98 -11.06 3.78
N ASN A 274 -18.56 -10.28 2.88
CA ASN A 274 -18.43 -10.47 1.44
C ASN A 274 -18.19 -9.12 0.80
N VAL A 275 -16.98 -8.94 0.30
CA VAL A 275 -16.51 -7.67 -0.26
C VAL A 275 -16.09 -7.87 -1.70
N ILE A 276 -16.66 -7.05 -2.59
CA ILE A 276 -16.22 -6.94 -3.98
C ILE A 276 -15.67 -5.55 -4.19
N ARG A 277 -14.48 -5.45 -4.78
CA ARG A 277 -13.89 -4.19 -5.20
C ARG A 277 -13.31 -4.33 -6.58
N GLY A 278 -13.58 -3.34 -7.44
CA GLY A 278 -13.07 -3.30 -8.81
C GLY A 278 -12.52 -1.94 -9.17
N GLU A 279 -11.56 -1.91 -10.06
CA GLU A 279 -10.88 -0.72 -10.55
C GLU A 279 -10.51 -0.86 -12.01
N SER A 280 -10.52 0.25 -12.73
CA SER A 280 -10.08 0.33 -14.12
C SER A 280 -9.38 1.64 -14.41
N SER A 281 -8.44 1.63 -15.33
CA SER A 281 -7.86 2.85 -15.86
C SER A 281 -7.60 2.77 -17.38
N LEU A 282 -7.56 3.94 -17.98
CA LEU A 282 -7.06 4.16 -19.35
C LEU A 282 -6.01 5.25 -19.26
N THR A 283 -4.78 4.92 -19.67
CA THR A 283 -3.61 5.79 -19.51
C THR A 283 -2.95 6.03 -20.87
N LEU A 284 -2.89 7.29 -21.28
CA LEU A 284 -2.09 7.76 -22.40
C LEU A 284 -0.81 8.39 -21.85
N THR A 285 0.33 7.98 -22.39
CA THR A 285 1.64 8.55 -22.02
C THR A 285 2.33 9.08 -23.25
N ASP A 286 3.01 10.21 -23.09
CA ASP A 286 3.97 10.71 -24.06
C ASP A 286 5.39 10.71 -23.47
N SER A 287 6.41 10.57 -24.35
CA SER A 287 7.82 10.63 -23.97
C SER A 287 8.65 11.14 -25.13
N TYR A 288 9.11 12.38 -25.00
CA TYR A 288 10.06 13.02 -25.90
C TYR A 288 11.33 13.33 -25.10
N GLY A 289 12.46 13.48 -25.73
CA GLY A 289 13.75 13.58 -25.02
C GLY A 289 13.82 14.54 -23.84
N SER A 290 13.10 15.67 -23.89
CA SER A 290 13.07 16.69 -22.80
C SER A 290 11.72 16.79 -22.10
N THR A 291 10.69 16.10 -22.58
CA THR A 291 9.33 16.19 -22.02
C THR A 291 8.69 14.80 -21.94
N ASN A 292 7.91 14.58 -20.89
CA ASN A 292 7.06 13.39 -20.80
C ASN A 292 5.80 13.72 -20.00
N GLY A 293 4.71 13.04 -20.32
CA GLY A 293 3.43 13.31 -19.71
C GLY A 293 2.53 12.10 -19.57
N VAL A 294 1.52 12.26 -18.76
CA VAL A 294 0.49 11.25 -18.51
C VAL A 294 -0.88 11.91 -18.50
N LEU A 295 -1.81 11.30 -19.21
CA LEU A 295 -3.25 11.53 -19.05
C LEU A 295 -3.90 10.20 -18.68
N ARG A 296 -4.51 10.13 -17.50
CA ARG A 296 -5.21 8.94 -17.02
C ARG A 296 -6.66 9.26 -16.69
N LEU A 297 -7.55 8.41 -17.18
CA LEU A 297 -8.94 8.29 -16.73
C LEU A 297 -9.05 7.05 -15.86
N TYR A 298 -9.72 7.11 -14.73
CA TYR A 298 -9.88 5.95 -13.87
C TYR A 298 -11.25 5.90 -13.20
N TYR A 299 -11.69 4.68 -12.92
CA TYR A 299 -12.92 4.41 -12.21
C TYR A 299 -12.72 3.28 -11.22
N SER A 300 -13.24 3.42 -10.00
CA SER A 300 -13.27 2.35 -9.00
C SER A 300 -14.64 2.24 -8.35
N TYR A 301 -14.98 1.04 -7.90
CA TYR A 301 -16.23 0.77 -7.20
C TYR A 301 -16.02 -0.27 -6.09
N GLY A 302 -16.90 -0.21 -5.09
CA GLY A 302 -16.94 -1.15 -3.98
C GLY A 302 -18.35 -1.55 -3.61
N ASN A 303 -18.50 -2.83 -3.24
CA ASN A 303 -19.70 -3.41 -2.65
C ASN A 303 -19.27 -4.20 -1.42
N HIS A 304 -19.51 -3.65 -0.23
CA HIS A 304 -19.10 -4.22 1.04
C HIS A 304 -20.33 -4.65 1.83
N TYR A 305 -20.47 -5.95 2.04
CA TYR A 305 -21.50 -6.54 2.89
C TYR A 305 -20.85 -7.19 4.10
N ILE A 306 -21.30 -6.81 5.29
CA ILE A 306 -20.88 -7.38 6.57
C ILE A 306 -22.16 -7.78 7.31
N ASP A 307 -22.34 -9.08 7.56
CA ASP A 307 -23.46 -9.61 8.32
C ASP A 307 -23.22 -9.47 9.82
N ASP A 308 -23.11 -8.22 10.25
CA ASP A 308 -23.09 -7.80 11.66
C ASP A 308 -24.53 -7.62 12.16
N PRO A 309 -24.79 -7.33 13.44
CA PRO A 309 -26.14 -7.07 13.96
C PRO A 309 -26.92 -5.99 13.21
N ASN A 310 -26.23 -5.17 12.42
CA ASN A 310 -26.81 -4.10 11.63
C ASN A 310 -26.96 -4.47 10.15
N HIS A 311 -26.46 -5.66 9.73
CA HIS A 311 -26.42 -6.07 8.33
C HIS A 311 -25.81 -4.98 7.44
N PHE A 312 -24.60 -4.51 7.83
CA PHE A 312 -23.95 -3.39 7.17
C PHE A 312 -23.71 -3.67 5.68
N HIS A 313 -24.24 -2.80 4.83
CA HIS A 313 -24.06 -2.88 3.39
C HIS A 313 -23.71 -1.50 2.85
N SER A 314 -22.56 -1.36 2.23
CA SER A 314 -22.14 -0.09 1.61
C SER A 314 -21.78 -0.26 0.15
N LEU A 315 -22.09 0.77 -0.62
CA LEU A 315 -21.71 0.91 -2.02
C LEU A 315 -20.96 2.21 -2.20
N ASP A 316 -19.82 2.16 -2.84
CA ASP A 316 -19.02 3.34 -3.17
C ASP A 316 -18.53 3.31 -4.61
N ASP A 317 -18.27 4.50 -5.15
CA ASP A 317 -17.68 4.69 -6.47
C ASP A 317 -16.77 5.92 -6.49
N ARG A 318 -15.79 5.89 -7.39
CA ARG A 318 -14.89 7.00 -7.67
C ARG A 318 -14.58 7.07 -9.16
N LEU A 319 -14.65 8.27 -9.71
CA LEU A 319 -14.22 8.59 -11.08
C LEU A 319 -13.18 9.70 -11.00
N GLY A 320 -12.13 9.62 -11.79
CA GLY A 320 -11.14 10.69 -11.81
C GLY A 320 -10.37 10.81 -13.12
N VAL A 321 -9.74 11.96 -13.24
CA VAL A 321 -8.78 12.33 -14.28
C VAL A 321 -7.51 12.79 -13.61
N LEU A 322 -6.37 12.28 -14.04
CA LEU A 322 -5.06 12.70 -13.62
C LEU A 322 -4.27 13.07 -14.88
N ALA A 323 -3.76 14.29 -14.90
CA ALA A 323 -2.98 14.78 -16.04
C ALA A 323 -1.76 15.55 -15.55
N TYR A 324 -0.59 15.26 -16.10
CA TYR A 324 0.60 16.06 -15.86
C TYR A 324 1.54 16.03 -17.05
N GLN A 325 2.35 17.08 -17.16
CA GLN A 325 3.43 17.20 -18.11
C GLN A 325 4.71 17.62 -17.41
N ASN A 326 5.77 16.87 -17.64
CA ASN A 326 7.13 17.17 -17.23
C ASN A 326 7.88 17.81 -18.38
N PHE A 327 8.68 18.85 -18.12
CA PHE A 327 9.51 19.53 -19.11
C PHE A 327 10.69 20.24 -18.45
N GLY A 328 11.75 20.46 -19.23
CA GLY A 328 12.93 21.20 -18.82
C GLY A 328 12.86 22.65 -19.29
N PRO A 329 12.41 23.62 -18.47
CA PRO A 329 12.24 25.01 -18.90
C PRO A 329 13.57 25.72 -19.20
N TRP A 330 14.67 25.32 -18.52
CA TRP A 330 16.05 25.79 -18.73
C TRP A 330 17.05 24.76 -18.23
N GLN A 331 18.34 25.03 -18.42
CA GLN A 331 19.40 24.08 -18.05
C GLN A 331 19.38 23.71 -16.55
N GLY A 332 19.38 22.43 -16.27
CA GLY A 332 19.34 21.87 -14.91
C GLY A 332 17.99 21.96 -14.24
N ALA A 333 16.99 22.58 -14.87
CA ALA A 333 15.64 22.65 -14.33
C ALA A 333 14.75 21.52 -14.89
N GLN A 334 13.86 21.02 -14.04
CA GLN A 334 12.76 20.15 -14.39
C GLN A 334 11.48 20.62 -13.69
N ALA A 335 10.45 20.87 -14.46
CA ALA A 335 9.17 21.30 -13.96
C ALA A 335 8.09 20.26 -14.27
N THR A 336 7.17 20.08 -13.34
CA THR A 336 5.93 19.32 -13.56
C THR A 336 4.77 20.28 -13.38
N VAL A 337 3.88 20.34 -14.36
CA VAL A 337 2.57 20.99 -14.25
C VAL A 337 1.52 19.91 -14.33
N GLY A 338 0.63 19.85 -13.36
CA GLY A 338 -0.39 18.83 -13.30
C GLY A 338 -1.75 19.36 -12.86
N PHE A 339 -2.76 18.57 -13.16
CA PHE A 339 -4.13 18.79 -12.79
C PHE A 339 -4.81 17.46 -12.48
N ASP A 340 -5.41 17.35 -11.30
CA ASP A 340 -6.21 16.21 -10.90
C ASP A 340 -7.65 16.63 -10.69
N PHE A 341 -8.55 15.81 -11.22
CA PHE A 341 -9.97 15.84 -10.90
C PHE A 341 -10.37 14.49 -10.33
N ALA A 342 -11.11 14.49 -9.24
CA ALA A 342 -11.74 13.29 -8.71
C ALA A 342 -13.13 13.60 -8.16
N THR A 343 -14.06 12.70 -8.40
CA THR A 343 -15.34 12.69 -7.73
C THR A 343 -15.57 11.32 -7.12
N TYR A 344 -15.91 11.26 -5.85
CA TYR A 344 -16.16 10.02 -5.15
C TYR A 344 -17.46 10.08 -4.36
N SER A 345 -18.09 8.95 -4.19
CA SER A 345 -19.39 8.85 -3.53
C SER A 345 -19.50 7.59 -2.67
N GLY A 346 -20.42 7.63 -1.73
CA GLY A 346 -20.79 6.49 -0.92
C GLY A 346 -22.25 6.53 -0.56
N LYS A 347 -22.86 5.34 -0.38
CA LYS A 347 -24.22 5.18 0.15
C LYS A 347 -24.31 3.92 0.99
N ILE A 348 -25.23 3.92 1.93
CA ILE A 348 -25.67 2.73 2.66
C ILE A 348 -27.13 2.51 2.26
N PRO A 349 -27.43 1.53 1.38
CA PRO A 349 -28.80 1.17 1.06
C PRO A 349 -29.49 0.57 2.30
N MET A 350 -30.81 0.49 2.29
CA MET A 350 -31.57 -0.11 3.40
C MET A 350 -30.99 -1.47 3.77
N SER A 351 -30.54 -1.61 5.01
CA SER A 351 -30.13 -2.88 5.58
C SER A 351 -31.20 -3.36 6.54
N GLY A 352 -31.70 -4.57 6.33
CA GLY A 352 -32.45 -5.42 7.25
C GLY A 352 -33.60 -4.85 8.13
N GLY A 353 -34.03 -3.63 7.94
CA GLY A 353 -35.21 -3.06 8.62
C GLY A 353 -35.06 -2.73 10.12
N LYS A 354 -33.84 -2.83 10.68
CA LYS A 354 -33.55 -2.38 12.05
C LYS A 354 -32.95 -0.98 12.02
N ALA A 355 -33.68 -0.02 12.58
CA ALA A 355 -33.10 1.29 12.86
C ALA A 355 -31.98 1.11 13.92
N TYR A 356 -30.82 1.69 13.69
CA TYR A 356 -29.86 1.91 14.76
C TYR A 356 -30.51 2.70 15.90
N ALA A 357 -29.94 2.65 17.10
CA ALA A 357 -30.41 3.41 18.25
C ALA A 357 -30.77 4.86 17.87
N PRO A 358 -31.71 5.52 18.54
CA PRO A 358 -32.19 6.86 18.17
C PRO A 358 -31.03 7.82 17.84
N GLY A 359 -31.06 8.41 16.64
CA GLY A 359 -30.01 9.29 16.11
C GLY A 359 -28.87 8.59 15.33
N VAL A 360 -28.94 7.28 15.11
CA VAL A 360 -28.02 6.54 14.23
C VAL A 360 -28.78 6.14 12.96
N MET A 361 -28.31 6.60 11.81
CA MET A 361 -28.98 6.31 10.53
C MET A 361 -28.64 4.89 10.09
N GLY A 362 -29.62 4.02 10.00
CA GLY A 362 -29.50 2.68 9.39
C GLY A 362 -29.28 2.73 7.87
N THR A 363 -29.48 3.89 7.25
CA THR A 363 -29.26 4.13 5.83
C THR A 363 -28.60 5.49 5.61
N MET A 364 -27.83 5.59 4.54
CA MET A 364 -27.29 6.86 4.08
C MET A 364 -27.58 7.02 2.59
N ALA A 365 -28.31 8.09 2.23
CA ALA A 365 -28.44 8.49 0.84
C ALA A 365 -27.06 8.77 0.23
N ARG A 366 -26.93 8.57 -1.08
CA ARG A 366 -25.65 8.81 -1.77
C ARG A 366 -25.13 10.22 -1.49
N LYS A 367 -23.96 10.29 -0.90
CA LYS A 367 -23.19 11.53 -0.72
C LYS A 367 -22.06 11.55 -1.73
N ARG A 368 -21.68 12.73 -2.22
CA ARG A 368 -20.65 12.92 -3.24
C ARG A 368 -19.78 14.11 -2.91
N ILE A 369 -18.48 13.97 -3.10
CA ILE A 369 -17.49 15.06 -3.02
C ILE A 369 -16.73 15.08 -4.34
N SER A 370 -16.47 16.29 -4.85
CA SER A 370 -15.64 16.52 -6.03
C SER A 370 -14.44 17.37 -5.65
N GLU A 371 -13.29 17.01 -6.16
CA GLU A 371 -12.01 17.69 -5.91
C GLU A 371 -11.36 18.08 -7.24
N TYR A 372 -10.77 19.27 -7.27
CA TYR A 372 -10.05 19.84 -8.40
C TYR A 372 -8.71 20.34 -7.88
N SER A 373 -7.62 19.96 -8.51
CA SER A 373 -6.32 20.24 -7.91
C SER A 373 -5.25 20.50 -8.96
N PRO A 374 -5.08 21.74 -9.43
CA PRO A 374 -3.88 22.13 -10.16
C PRO A 374 -2.67 22.14 -9.22
N TYR A 375 -1.51 21.74 -9.74
CA TYR A 375 -0.25 21.79 -9.02
C TYR A 375 0.93 22.04 -9.95
N VAL A 376 2.01 22.54 -9.35
CA VAL A 376 3.28 22.72 -10.03
C VAL A 376 4.41 22.30 -9.08
N THR A 377 5.40 21.61 -9.62
CA THR A 377 6.67 21.35 -8.93
C THR A 377 7.84 21.77 -9.82
N LEU A 378 8.91 22.22 -9.20
CA LEU A 378 10.15 22.61 -9.84
C LEU A 378 11.32 21.96 -9.12
N GLN A 379 12.18 21.34 -9.89
CA GLN A 379 13.49 20.84 -9.44
C GLN A 379 14.57 21.63 -10.18
N GLN A 380 15.60 22.05 -9.47
CA GLN A 380 16.76 22.74 -10.04
C GLN A 380 18.04 22.05 -9.60
N SER A 381 18.74 21.48 -10.56
CA SER A 381 20.10 21.01 -10.39
C SER A 381 21.09 22.16 -10.57
N LEU A 382 22.03 22.26 -9.64
CA LEU A 382 23.11 23.23 -9.66
C LEU A 382 24.44 22.50 -9.48
N TRP A 383 25.49 23.04 -10.11
CA TRP A 383 26.88 22.55 -10.01
C TRP A 383 27.00 21.03 -10.31
N HIS A 384 26.40 20.55 -11.41
CA HIS A 384 26.43 19.15 -11.82
C HIS A 384 25.90 18.21 -10.73
N ASP A 385 24.68 18.47 -10.26
CA ASP A 385 23.97 17.69 -9.24
C ASP A 385 24.63 17.69 -7.84
N VAL A 386 25.53 18.62 -7.54
CA VAL A 386 26.04 18.83 -6.18
C VAL A 386 24.95 19.39 -5.29
N LEU A 387 24.14 20.31 -5.81
CA LEU A 387 22.97 20.84 -5.13
C LEU A 387 21.72 20.67 -5.98
N MET A 388 20.73 19.99 -5.44
CA MET A 388 19.38 19.88 -6.00
C MET A 388 18.41 20.65 -5.11
N LEU A 389 17.70 21.62 -5.67
CA LEU A 389 16.60 22.32 -5.02
C LEU A 389 15.28 21.77 -5.53
N ASN A 390 14.29 21.65 -4.65
CA ASN A 390 12.94 21.22 -5.00
C ASN A 390 11.92 22.14 -4.33
N ALA A 391 10.92 22.58 -5.09
CA ALA A 391 9.79 23.33 -4.58
C ALA A 391 8.51 22.90 -5.30
N GLY A 392 7.40 22.90 -4.59
CA GLY A 392 6.11 22.55 -5.17
C GLY A 392 4.96 23.19 -4.42
N VAL A 393 3.86 23.40 -5.11
CA VAL A 393 2.61 23.86 -4.53
C VAL A 393 1.42 23.23 -5.26
N ARG A 394 0.42 22.82 -4.50
CA ARG A 394 -0.88 22.36 -4.98
C ARG A 394 -1.98 23.23 -4.41
N MET A 395 -2.95 23.58 -5.23
CA MET A 395 -4.21 24.17 -4.81
C MET A 395 -5.27 23.07 -4.79
N ALA A 396 -5.59 22.55 -3.61
CA ALA A 396 -6.62 21.53 -3.44
C ALA A 396 -7.98 22.20 -3.20
N MET A 397 -8.84 22.16 -4.20
CA MET A 397 -10.21 22.70 -4.14
C MET A 397 -11.20 21.55 -3.97
N SER A 398 -12.05 21.62 -2.97
CA SER A 398 -13.09 20.63 -2.71
C SER A 398 -14.48 21.28 -2.75
N SER A 399 -15.45 20.57 -3.31
CA SER A 399 -16.85 21.01 -3.32
C SER A 399 -17.46 21.14 -1.92
N MET A 400 -16.79 20.58 -0.90
CA MET A 400 -17.28 20.57 0.49
C MET A 400 -16.38 21.32 1.46
N PHE A 401 -15.04 21.30 1.26
CA PHE A 401 -14.08 21.79 2.24
C PHE A 401 -13.34 23.06 1.80
N GLY A 402 -13.75 23.67 0.68
CA GLY A 402 -13.14 24.89 0.17
C GLY A 402 -11.76 24.65 -0.47
N THR A 403 -10.88 25.64 -0.35
CA THR A 403 -9.55 25.64 -1.01
C THR A 403 -8.44 25.61 0.02
N HIS A 404 -7.49 24.68 -0.17
CA HIS A 404 -6.32 24.51 0.67
C HIS A 404 -5.04 24.55 -0.17
N TRP A 405 -4.03 25.27 0.32
CA TRP A 405 -2.71 25.36 -0.31
C TRP A 405 -1.74 24.41 0.37
N LEU A 406 -1.08 23.57 -0.43
CA LEU A 406 -0.18 22.53 0.02
C LEU A 406 1.23 22.80 -0.52
N PRO A 407 2.06 23.56 0.20
CA PRO A 407 3.44 23.81 -0.18
C PRO A 407 4.35 22.65 0.23
N GLN A 408 5.45 22.49 -0.55
CA GLN A 408 6.57 21.61 -0.25
C GLN A 408 7.85 22.28 -0.74
N VAL A 409 8.91 22.18 0.05
CA VAL A 409 10.26 22.62 -0.33
C VAL A 409 11.28 21.63 0.20
N GLY A 410 12.41 21.52 -0.46
CA GLY A 410 13.50 20.69 0.01
C GLY A 410 14.76 20.89 -0.81
N PHE A 411 15.85 20.36 -0.30
CA PHE A 411 17.12 20.33 -1.02
C PHE A 411 17.87 19.03 -0.76
N THR A 412 18.76 18.70 -1.69
CA THR A 412 19.75 17.64 -1.56
C THR A 412 21.11 18.20 -1.90
N VAL A 413 22.08 18.02 -1.00
CA VAL A 413 23.49 18.36 -1.24
C VAL A 413 24.32 17.09 -1.32
N ARG A 414 25.15 16.99 -2.35
CA ARG A 414 26.09 15.88 -2.58
C ARG A 414 27.53 16.43 -2.57
N PRO A 415 28.13 16.62 -1.39
CA PRO A 415 29.42 17.31 -1.27
C PRO A 415 30.63 16.48 -1.74
N GLY A 416 30.39 15.34 -2.41
CA GLY A 416 31.40 14.42 -2.88
C GLY A 416 31.56 13.19 -1.98
N HIS A 417 32.49 12.29 -2.35
CA HIS A 417 32.78 11.05 -1.61
C HIS A 417 31.54 10.22 -1.27
N GLU A 418 30.54 10.20 -2.18
CA GLU A 418 29.30 9.41 -2.02
C GLU A 418 28.44 9.81 -0.81
N TRP A 419 28.57 11.04 -0.32
CA TRP A 419 27.67 11.61 0.68
C TRP A 419 26.43 12.21 0.03
N SER A 420 25.28 12.11 0.71
CA SER A 420 24.09 12.88 0.41
C SER A 420 23.49 13.43 1.71
N ILE A 421 23.18 14.73 1.71
CA ILE A 421 22.49 15.41 2.81
C ILE A 421 21.22 16.00 2.24
N LYS A 422 20.08 15.62 2.79
CA LYS A 422 18.77 15.99 2.32
C LYS A 422 18.02 16.69 3.45
N ALA A 423 17.23 17.71 3.10
CA ALA A 423 16.26 18.27 4.03
C ALA A 423 14.99 18.64 3.29
N SER A 424 13.84 18.46 3.94
CA SER A 424 12.55 18.79 3.38
C SER A 424 11.57 19.33 4.43
N LEU A 425 10.66 20.17 3.94
CA LEU A 425 9.50 20.68 4.64
C LEU A 425 8.29 20.48 3.74
N ALA A 426 7.26 19.78 4.23
CA ALA A 426 6.06 19.52 3.47
C ALA A 426 4.81 19.63 4.34
N ARG A 427 3.73 20.16 3.75
CA ARG A 427 2.40 20.18 4.36
C ARG A 427 1.61 18.95 3.92
N GLY A 428 1.14 18.18 4.89
CA GLY A 428 0.18 17.10 4.72
C GLY A 428 -1.25 17.58 4.98
N TYR A 429 -2.20 16.91 4.35
CA TYR A 429 -3.60 17.29 4.34
C TYR A 429 -4.51 16.07 4.18
N ARG A 430 -5.65 16.07 4.90
CA ARG A 430 -6.65 15.00 4.80
C ARG A 430 -8.07 15.59 4.96
N ASN A 431 -8.94 15.27 4.00
CA ASN A 431 -10.37 15.55 4.12
C ASN A 431 -11.05 14.57 5.08
N PRO A 432 -12.08 14.99 5.83
CA PRO A 432 -12.95 14.10 6.57
C PRO A 432 -13.64 13.10 5.64
N SER A 433 -13.75 11.84 6.07
CA SER A 433 -14.48 10.79 5.37
C SER A 433 -16.00 10.91 5.55
N PHE A 434 -16.79 10.28 4.68
CA PHE A 434 -18.26 10.25 4.87
C PHE A 434 -18.66 9.58 6.18
N ARG A 435 -17.83 8.61 6.68
CA ARG A 435 -18.04 8.03 8.00
C ARG A 435 -17.99 9.09 9.09
N GLU A 436 -16.94 9.92 9.10
CA GLU A 436 -16.73 10.93 10.13
C GLU A 436 -17.78 12.05 10.07
N LEU A 437 -18.30 12.33 8.87
CA LEU A 437 -19.29 13.38 8.63
C LEU A 437 -20.73 12.94 8.91
N TYR A 438 -21.10 11.70 8.57
CA TYR A 438 -22.52 11.31 8.46
C TYR A 438 -22.88 9.96 9.06
N LEU A 439 -21.90 9.07 9.34
CA LEU A 439 -22.19 7.71 9.77
C LEU A 439 -21.88 7.53 11.25
N TYR A 440 -22.87 6.99 11.97
CA TYR A 440 -22.79 6.65 13.38
C TYR A 440 -22.38 7.81 14.30
N ARG A 441 -22.82 7.76 15.53
CA ARG A 441 -22.19 8.58 16.55
C ARG A 441 -20.72 8.15 16.67
N PRO A 442 -19.77 9.07 16.64
CA PRO A 442 -19.82 10.51 16.91
C PRO A 442 -19.81 11.43 15.65
N ALA A 443 -20.44 11.09 14.52
CA ALA A 443 -20.38 11.85 13.27
C ALA A 443 -20.73 13.35 13.44
N ASN A 444 -20.06 14.18 12.63
CA ASN A 444 -20.28 15.63 12.60
C ASN A 444 -20.07 16.19 11.19
N ALA A 445 -21.14 16.70 10.59
CA ALA A 445 -21.11 17.27 9.24
C ALA A 445 -20.33 18.61 9.12
N GLN A 446 -19.92 19.20 10.23
CA GLN A 446 -19.20 20.49 10.30
C GLN A 446 -17.68 20.31 10.43
N LEU A 447 -17.16 19.08 10.24
CA LEU A 447 -15.73 18.83 10.31
C LEU A 447 -14.97 19.54 9.18
N GLU A 448 -13.79 20.00 9.53
CA GLU A 448 -12.81 20.59 8.63
C GLU A 448 -11.66 19.61 8.35
N PRO A 449 -10.86 19.82 7.28
CA PRO A 449 -9.70 19.01 6.99
C PRO A 449 -8.62 19.05 8.08
N GLU A 450 -7.98 17.93 8.28
CA GLU A 450 -6.78 17.82 9.13
C GLU A 450 -5.54 18.31 8.39
N ASN A 451 -4.56 18.80 9.14
CA ASN A 451 -3.32 19.31 8.62
C ASN A 451 -2.11 18.76 9.38
N MET A 452 -1.00 18.62 8.71
CA MET A 452 0.28 18.23 9.31
C MET A 452 1.43 18.97 8.64
N MET A 453 2.39 19.44 9.42
CA MET A 453 3.69 19.91 8.93
C MET A 453 4.75 18.87 9.27
N ASN A 454 5.51 18.45 8.26
CA ASN A 454 6.61 17.51 8.41
C ASN A 454 7.94 18.18 8.08
N TYR A 455 8.91 18.00 8.96
CA TYR A 455 10.30 18.42 8.84
C TYR A 455 11.15 17.15 8.83
N GLU A 456 12.05 17.04 7.86
CA GLU A 456 12.89 15.86 7.71
C GLU A 456 14.31 16.25 7.33
N VAL A 457 15.29 15.54 7.90
CA VAL A 457 16.69 15.60 7.50
C VAL A 457 17.21 14.19 7.36
N THR A 458 17.86 13.90 6.23
CA THR A 458 18.49 12.59 5.97
C THR A 458 19.97 12.79 5.61
N VAL A 459 20.82 11.98 6.21
CA VAL A 459 22.23 11.87 5.86
C VAL A 459 22.47 10.47 5.32
N GLY A 460 22.85 10.39 4.06
CA GLY A 460 23.20 9.15 3.37
C GLY A 460 24.69 9.06 3.08
N LYS A 461 25.23 7.86 3.17
CA LYS A 461 26.61 7.54 2.78
C LYS A 461 26.66 6.24 2.04
N ARG A 462 27.26 6.26 0.85
CA ARG A 462 27.70 5.07 0.15
C ARG A 462 29.20 4.87 0.43
N PHE A 463 29.54 3.83 1.19
CA PHE A 463 30.94 3.53 1.53
C PHE A 463 31.69 2.86 0.38
N SER A 464 30.96 2.12 -0.44
CA SER A 464 31.44 1.47 -1.66
C SER A 464 30.25 1.02 -2.49
N ARG A 465 30.50 0.34 -3.61
CA ARG A 465 29.41 -0.36 -4.34
C ARG A 465 28.74 -1.47 -3.50
N TYR A 466 29.31 -1.82 -2.35
CA TYR A 466 28.85 -2.94 -1.52
C TYR A 466 28.05 -2.51 -0.28
N LEU A 467 28.13 -1.25 0.16
CA LEU A 467 27.47 -0.80 1.39
C LEU A 467 26.93 0.62 1.26
N SER A 468 25.64 0.79 1.54
CA SER A 468 24.99 2.09 1.72
C SER A 468 24.27 2.17 3.06
N ILE A 469 24.29 3.35 3.68
CA ILE A 469 23.64 3.65 4.96
C ILE A 469 22.93 5.00 4.84
N ASP A 470 21.68 5.06 5.24
CA ASP A 470 20.87 6.28 5.36
C ASP A 470 20.38 6.44 6.80
N LEU A 471 20.58 7.61 7.38
CA LEU A 471 20.06 8.02 8.69
C LEU A 471 19.11 9.20 8.50
N THR A 472 17.87 9.05 8.92
CA THR A 472 16.82 10.06 8.82
C THR A 472 16.33 10.46 10.20
N GLY A 473 16.26 11.76 10.46
CA GLY A 473 15.52 12.35 11.59
C GLY A 473 14.29 13.09 11.08
N TYR A 474 13.17 12.95 11.77
CA TYR A 474 11.92 13.61 11.38
C TYR A 474 11.15 14.19 12.57
N LEU A 475 10.34 15.23 12.28
CA LEU A 475 9.39 15.85 13.19
C LEU A 475 8.10 16.15 12.41
N ALA A 476 6.99 15.53 12.81
CA ALA A 476 5.67 15.75 12.25
C ALA A 476 4.76 16.38 13.32
N LYS A 477 4.14 17.51 12.99
CA LYS A 477 3.19 18.22 13.86
C LYS A 477 1.82 18.26 13.19
N GLY A 478 0.86 17.53 13.75
CA GLY A 478 -0.53 17.53 13.32
C GLY A 478 -1.34 18.59 14.08
N SER A 479 -2.25 19.24 13.39
CA SER A 479 -3.20 20.20 13.93
C SER A 479 -4.57 20.02 13.29
N ASN A 480 -5.59 20.50 13.97
CA ASN A 480 -6.98 20.37 13.50
C ASN A 480 -7.40 18.90 13.33
N MET A 481 -6.82 17.99 14.16
CA MET A 481 -7.08 16.56 14.08
C MET A 481 -8.48 16.24 14.57
N ILE A 482 -9.14 15.32 13.88
CA ILE A 482 -10.48 14.85 14.24
C ILE A 482 -10.37 13.89 15.42
N GLN A 483 -11.05 14.24 16.50
CA GLN A 483 -11.15 13.44 17.71
C GLN A 483 -12.60 13.30 18.15
N SER A 484 -12.96 12.12 18.68
CA SER A 484 -14.23 11.90 19.34
C SER A 484 -14.14 12.41 20.78
N VAL A 485 -14.94 13.42 21.12
CA VAL A 485 -15.02 14.01 22.45
C VAL A 485 -16.44 13.96 23.00
N MET A 486 -16.59 13.85 24.31
CA MET A 486 -17.88 13.92 24.97
C MET A 486 -18.35 15.36 25.05
N VAL A 487 -19.49 15.67 24.45
CA VAL A 487 -20.10 17.01 24.48
C VAL A 487 -21.40 17.00 25.28
N PRO A 488 -21.73 18.09 26.01
CA PRO A 488 -23.00 18.20 26.71
C PRO A 488 -24.19 18.07 25.77
N THR A 489 -25.30 17.51 26.25
CA THR A 489 -26.60 17.47 25.58
C THR A 489 -27.59 18.41 26.28
N ASP A 490 -28.60 18.88 25.56
CA ASP A 490 -29.64 19.76 26.11
C ASP A 490 -30.44 19.10 27.25
N GLU A 491 -30.39 17.76 27.35
CA GLU A 491 -31.06 16.96 28.37
C GLU A 491 -30.19 16.74 29.62
N GLY A 492 -29.04 17.40 29.74
CA GLY A 492 -28.16 17.34 30.90
C GLY A 492 -27.21 16.13 30.95
N GLY A 493 -27.09 15.37 29.85
CA GLY A 493 -26.14 14.27 29.67
C GLY A 493 -24.93 14.66 28.80
N THR A 494 -24.17 13.67 28.38
CA THR A 494 -23.10 13.82 27.38
C THR A 494 -23.23 12.81 26.23
N THR A 495 -22.81 13.20 25.04
CA THR A 495 -22.78 12.32 23.84
C THR A 495 -21.45 12.47 23.11
N PRO A 496 -20.89 11.38 22.53
CA PRO A 496 -19.67 11.50 21.74
C PRO A 496 -19.97 12.27 20.42
N ARG A 497 -19.05 13.18 20.05
CA ARG A 497 -19.08 13.95 18.81
C ARG A 497 -17.68 14.14 18.26
N ASN A 498 -17.49 13.98 16.95
CA ASN A 498 -16.23 14.28 16.27
C ASN A 498 -16.03 15.81 16.19
N LEU A 499 -14.89 16.29 16.65
CA LEU A 499 -14.48 17.69 16.58
C LEU A 499 -13.03 17.80 16.11
N ASN A 500 -12.69 18.91 15.48
CA ASN A 500 -11.33 19.25 15.05
C ASN A 500 -10.51 19.88 16.20
N THR A 501 -10.36 19.16 17.30
CA THR A 501 -9.70 19.66 18.52
C THR A 501 -8.35 19.03 18.78
N GLY A 502 -8.01 17.97 18.01
CA GLY A 502 -6.82 17.19 18.23
C GLY A 502 -5.55 17.83 17.66
N SER A 503 -4.44 17.51 18.29
CA SER A 503 -3.11 17.78 17.79
C SER A 503 -2.17 16.62 18.18
N PHE A 504 -1.08 16.48 17.43
CA PHE A 504 -0.02 15.55 17.80
C PHE A 504 1.35 16.09 17.41
N THR A 505 2.36 15.55 18.08
CA THR A 505 3.76 15.71 17.70
C THR A 505 4.40 14.33 17.67
N ASN A 506 4.77 13.86 16.48
CA ASN A 506 5.54 12.66 16.26
C ASN A 506 6.96 13.03 15.86
N LYS A 507 7.96 12.45 16.51
CA LYS A 507 9.37 12.63 16.17
C LYS A 507 10.09 11.31 16.27
N GLY A 508 11.13 11.12 15.46
CA GLY A 508 11.85 9.87 15.50
C GLY A 508 13.07 9.84 14.61
N ILE A 509 13.69 8.69 14.61
CA ILE A 509 14.86 8.38 13.79
C ILE A 509 14.62 7.09 13.02
N GLU A 510 15.20 7.01 11.83
CA GLU A 510 15.17 5.84 10.97
C GLU A 510 16.58 5.59 10.44
N LEU A 511 17.06 4.37 10.56
CA LEU A 511 18.32 3.90 9.99
C LEU A 511 18.00 2.83 8.96
N SER A 512 18.61 2.92 7.79
CA SER A 512 18.54 1.88 6.77
C SER A 512 19.96 1.56 6.30
N ALA A 513 20.29 0.29 6.21
CA ALA A 513 21.56 -0.20 5.67
C ALA A 513 21.32 -1.30 4.65
N ARG A 514 22.06 -1.26 3.56
CA ARG A 514 22.00 -2.26 2.48
C ARG A 514 23.43 -2.64 2.10
N SER A 515 23.72 -3.93 2.04
CA SER A 515 25.04 -4.42 1.73
C SER A 515 25.01 -5.62 0.79
N HIS A 516 25.97 -5.66 -0.13
CA HIS A 516 26.24 -6.77 -1.04
C HIS A 516 27.72 -7.14 -0.91
N PRO A 517 28.13 -7.80 0.21
CA PRO A 517 29.55 -8.08 0.46
C PRO A 517 30.17 -8.99 -0.61
N ILE A 518 29.38 -9.87 -1.18
CA ILE A 518 29.66 -10.68 -2.37
C ILE A 518 28.40 -10.76 -3.24
N ASP A 519 28.55 -11.08 -4.52
CA ASP A 519 27.43 -11.14 -5.46
C ASP A 519 26.32 -12.12 -5.03
N ALA A 520 26.67 -13.18 -4.32
CA ALA A 520 25.73 -14.19 -3.82
C ALA A 520 25.00 -13.80 -2.52
N LEU A 521 25.38 -12.70 -1.85
CA LEU A 521 24.87 -12.36 -0.52
C LEU A 521 24.35 -10.91 -0.47
N THR A 522 23.09 -10.76 -0.10
CA THR A 522 22.45 -9.48 0.16
C THR A 522 22.10 -9.38 1.64
N LEU A 523 22.51 -8.31 2.28
CA LEU A 523 22.15 -7.98 3.66
C LEU A 523 21.37 -6.67 3.68
N ARG A 524 20.27 -6.65 4.43
CA ARG A 524 19.42 -5.49 4.65
C ARG A 524 19.16 -5.34 6.12
N ALA A 525 19.29 -4.14 6.64
CA ALA A 525 18.97 -3.85 8.02
C ALA A 525 18.23 -2.52 8.11
N SER A 526 17.25 -2.45 8.97
CA SER A 526 16.60 -1.20 9.32
C SER A 526 16.26 -1.12 10.79
N TYR A 527 16.22 0.11 11.30
CA TYR A 527 15.77 0.46 12.61
C TYR A 527 14.88 1.69 12.53
N SER A 528 13.80 1.72 13.27
CA SER A 528 12.98 2.92 13.46
C SER A 528 12.59 3.09 14.91
N TYR A 529 12.58 4.35 15.34
CA TYR A 529 12.11 4.78 16.65
C TYR A 529 11.10 5.90 16.50
N LEU A 530 9.98 5.79 17.19
CA LEU A 530 8.90 6.77 17.22
C LEU A 530 8.68 7.24 18.66
N HIS A 531 8.72 8.56 18.85
CA HIS A 531 8.16 9.22 20.02
C HIS A 531 6.93 10.03 19.60
N THR A 532 5.81 9.81 20.23
CA THR A 532 4.56 10.51 19.96
C THR A 532 4.04 11.22 21.21
N SER A 533 3.40 12.37 21.05
CA SER A 533 2.69 13.06 22.13
C SER A 533 1.33 12.45 22.43
N LEU A 534 0.83 11.55 21.58
CA LEU A 534 -0.42 10.83 21.81
C LEU A 534 -0.17 9.69 22.81
N ALA A 535 -0.94 9.64 23.87
CA ALA A 535 -0.90 8.50 24.78
C ALA A 535 -1.38 7.24 24.06
N ASN A 536 -0.65 6.13 24.23
CA ASN A 536 -1.08 4.78 23.86
C ASN A 536 -1.54 4.64 22.40
N LEU A 537 -0.80 5.27 21.45
CA LEU A 537 -1.15 5.27 20.02
C LEU A 537 -1.23 3.85 19.47
N THR A 538 -2.46 3.36 19.27
CA THR A 538 -2.74 2.01 18.78
C THR A 538 -2.16 1.76 17.39
N GLY A 539 -1.55 0.59 17.16
CA GLY A 539 -1.02 0.18 15.86
C GLY A 539 0.18 1.00 15.38
N ALA A 540 0.94 1.62 16.30
CA ALA A 540 2.16 2.36 16.01
C ALA A 540 3.26 1.98 17.02
N PRO A 541 4.15 1.04 16.68
CA PRO A 541 5.21 0.61 17.57
C PRO A 541 6.16 1.74 17.93
N THR A 542 6.67 1.74 19.16
CA THR A 542 7.72 2.67 19.60
C THR A 542 9.03 2.39 18.86
N TYR A 543 9.37 1.11 18.65
CA TYR A 543 10.54 0.74 17.88
C TYR A 543 10.33 -0.52 17.05
N GLN A 544 11.03 -0.58 15.94
CA GLN A 544 11.07 -1.75 15.06
C GLN A 544 12.51 -1.98 14.60
N TYR A 545 12.92 -3.25 14.56
CA TYR A 545 14.16 -3.71 13.93
C TYR A 545 13.82 -4.70 12.82
N PHE A 546 14.55 -4.62 11.74
CA PHE A 546 14.50 -5.58 10.66
C PHE A 546 15.91 -5.96 10.23
N LEU A 547 16.12 -7.26 10.02
CA LEU A 547 17.32 -7.81 9.40
C LEU A 547 16.89 -8.82 8.34
N GLY A 548 17.25 -8.57 7.10
CA GLY A 548 17.02 -9.47 5.97
C GLY A 548 18.34 -9.98 5.40
N VAL A 549 18.40 -11.29 5.14
CA VAL A 549 19.53 -11.97 4.51
C VAL A 549 19.00 -12.71 3.30
N GLY A 550 19.52 -12.41 2.12
CA GLY A 550 19.27 -13.16 0.89
C GLY A 550 20.58 -13.81 0.43
N TRP A 551 20.64 -15.14 0.41
CA TRP A 551 21.82 -15.89 0.06
C TRP A 551 21.55 -16.85 -1.09
N GLN A 552 22.23 -16.65 -2.21
CA GLN A 552 22.28 -17.59 -3.32
C GLN A 552 23.35 -18.64 -3.05
N ALA A 553 23.00 -19.64 -2.21
CA ALA A 553 23.92 -20.69 -1.76
C ALA A 553 24.50 -21.51 -2.92
N LEU A 554 23.65 -21.78 -3.94
CA LEU A 554 24.01 -22.42 -5.20
C LEU A 554 23.28 -21.70 -6.35
N ARG A 555 23.65 -21.95 -7.60
CA ARG A 555 22.93 -21.41 -8.76
C ARG A 555 21.43 -21.74 -8.77
N GLN A 556 21.06 -22.89 -8.21
CA GLN A 556 19.69 -23.37 -8.13
C GLN A 556 19.05 -23.16 -6.74
N LEU A 557 19.83 -22.80 -5.70
CA LEU A 557 19.36 -22.74 -4.32
C LEU A 557 19.52 -21.33 -3.76
N THR A 558 18.40 -20.72 -3.35
CA THR A 558 18.36 -19.46 -2.64
C THR A 558 17.78 -19.67 -1.25
N VAL A 559 18.36 -19.03 -0.25
CA VAL A 559 17.89 -19.01 1.13
C VAL A 559 17.69 -17.55 1.52
N ASP A 560 16.48 -17.20 1.90
CA ASP A 560 16.11 -15.87 2.40
C ASP A 560 15.69 -16.01 3.87
N ALA A 561 16.27 -15.20 4.75
CA ALA A 561 15.92 -15.16 6.16
C ALA A 561 15.57 -13.72 6.57
N GLN A 562 14.57 -13.56 7.43
CA GLN A 562 14.11 -12.28 7.91
C GLN A 562 13.88 -12.34 9.41
N LEU A 563 14.46 -11.38 10.15
CA LEU A 563 14.19 -11.16 11.56
C LEU A 563 13.47 -9.83 11.71
N ARG A 564 12.31 -9.84 12.35
CA ARG A 564 11.51 -8.65 12.68
C ARG A 564 11.33 -8.58 14.18
N VAL A 565 11.65 -7.44 14.77
CA VAL A 565 11.42 -7.16 16.19
C VAL A 565 10.55 -5.94 16.31
N VAL A 566 9.48 -6.04 17.09
CA VAL A 566 8.51 -4.96 17.31
C VAL A 566 8.31 -4.77 18.81
N GLY A 567 8.42 -3.53 19.26
CA GLY A 567 8.23 -3.23 20.66
C GLY A 567 7.53 -1.90 20.93
N GLY A 568 6.95 -1.81 22.14
CA GLY A 568 6.15 -0.68 22.55
C GLY A 568 4.89 -0.48 21.71
N LEU A 569 4.24 -1.56 21.28
CA LEU A 569 3.00 -1.55 20.51
C LEU A 569 1.78 -1.54 21.45
N TYR A 570 0.80 -0.68 21.16
CA TYR A 570 -0.54 -0.78 21.72
C TYR A 570 -1.48 -1.42 20.69
N VAL A 571 -2.21 -2.45 21.10
CA VAL A 571 -3.15 -3.23 20.26
C VAL A 571 -4.60 -2.75 20.34
N ALA A 572 -4.89 -1.94 21.35
CA ALA A 572 -6.11 -1.16 21.54
C ALA A 572 -5.78 0.00 22.51
N ASP A 573 -6.75 0.88 22.75
CA ASP A 573 -6.61 1.95 23.73
C ASP A 573 -6.24 1.35 25.11
N ASP A 574 -5.14 1.83 25.68
CA ASP A 574 -4.59 1.39 26.98
C ASP A 574 -4.25 -0.11 27.09
N VAL A 575 -4.12 -0.83 25.97
CA VAL A 575 -3.75 -2.25 25.95
C VAL A 575 -2.39 -2.43 25.25
N PRO A 576 -1.29 -2.49 26.02
CA PRO A 576 0.03 -2.76 25.45
C PRO A 576 0.14 -4.21 24.99
N CYS A 577 0.88 -4.43 23.91
CA CYS A 577 1.35 -5.73 23.47
C CYS A 577 2.71 -6.03 24.12
N GLN A 578 2.97 -7.29 24.44
CA GLN A 578 4.32 -7.73 24.75
C GLN A 578 5.21 -7.58 23.48
N ASP A 579 6.44 -7.12 23.68
CA ASP A 579 7.43 -7.06 22.60
C ASP A 579 7.65 -8.46 22.00
N TYR A 580 7.79 -8.54 20.69
CA TYR A 580 7.95 -9.83 20.02
C TYR A 580 9.03 -9.78 18.93
N ALA A 581 9.59 -10.95 18.65
CA ALA A 581 10.56 -11.18 17.59
C ALA A 581 10.08 -12.35 16.71
N LEU A 582 10.10 -12.16 15.41
CA LEU A 582 9.69 -13.15 14.41
C LEU A 582 10.89 -13.45 13.51
N LEU A 583 11.23 -14.73 13.40
CA LEU A 583 12.23 -15.23 12.45
C LEU A 583 11.52 -16.03 11.38
N ASP A 584 11.65 -15.59 10.13
CA ASP A 584 11.08 -16.24 8.96
C ASP A 584 12.21 -16.75 8.06
N LEU A 585 12.02 -17.90 7.43
CA LEU A 585 12.97 -18.53 6.51
C LEU A 585 12.24 -19.01 5.27
N ARG A 586 12.78 -18.67 4.11
CA ARG A 586 12.34 -19.20 2.82
C ARG A 586 13.48 -19.90 2.12
N VAL A 587 13.25 -21.12 1.65
CA VAL A 587 14.17 -21.89 0.81
C VAL A 587 13.54 -22.06 -0.56
N THR A 588 14.24 -21.60 -1.59
CA THR A 588 13.81 -21.71 -2.98
C THR A 588 14.80 -22.55 -3.77
N TYR A 589 14.33 -23.66 -4.38
CA TYR A 589 15.14 -24.56 -5.19
C TYR A 589 14.62 -24.58 -6.63
N ARG A 590 15.49 -24.29 -7.61
CA ARG A 590 15.19 -24.28 -9.05
C ARG A 590 15.95 -25.41 -9.76
N PRO A 591 15.48 -26.68 -9.66
CA PRO A 591 16.14 -27.81 -10.32
C PRO A 591 16.19 -27.68 -11.84
N LEU A 592 15.16 -27.06 -12.42
CA LEU A 592 14.99 -26.85 -13.86
C LEU A 592 14.59 -25.40 -14.13
N ARG A 593 14.82 -24.89 -15.33
CA ARG A 593 14.48 -23.51 -15.72
C ARG A 593 12.99 -23.20 -15.62
N TRP A 594 12.15 -24.22 -15.81
CA TRP A 594 10.70 -24.09 -15.79
C TRP A 594 10.06 -24.54 -14.45
N LEU A 595 10.86 -25.07 -13.49
CA LEU A 595 10.37 -25.58 -12.20
C LEU A 595 11.08 -24.91 -11.03
N GLN A 596 10.31 -24.36 -10.11
CA GLN A 596 10.77 -23.86 -8.83
C GLN A 596 9.97 -24.53 -7.70
N LEU A 597 10.66 -24.98 -6.68
CA LEU A 597 10.11 -25.46 -5.42
C LEU A 597 10.41 -24.44 -4.34
N ALA A 598 9.47 -24.22 -3.41
CA ALA A 598 9.65 -23.31 -2.29
C ALA A 598 9.17 -23.96 -0.99
N LEU A 599 9.88 -23.64 0.09
CA LEU A 599 9.48 -23.96 1.46
C LEU A 599 9.55 -22.64 2.24
N ASP A 600 8.40 -22.21 2.78
CA ASP A 600 8.26 -21.03 3.61
C ASP A 600 8.04 -21.48 5.06
N LEU A 601 8.83 -20.98 5.99
CA LEU A 601 8.77 -21.27 7.43
C LEU A 601 8.66 -19.90 8.13
N ASP A 602 7.46 -19.55 8.58
CA ASP A 602 7.22 -18.27 9.25
C ASP A 602 7.15 -18.46 10.76
N ASN A 603 7.60 -17.44 11.49
CA ASN A 603 7.64 -17.43 12.96
C ASN A 603 8.29 -18.68 13.53
N ILE A 604 9.50 -19.03 13.08
CA ILE A 604 10.27 -20.23 13.50
C ILE A 604 10.48 -20.24 15.02
N THR A 605 10.58 -19.07 15.65
CA THR A 605 10.68 -18.90 17.11
C THR A 605 9.41 -19.29 17.85
N ASN A 606 8.30 -19.53 17.15
CA ASN A 606 6.97 -19.80 17.68
C ASN A 606 6.52 -18.75 18.73
N SER A 607 6.87 -17.48 18.47
CA SER A 607 6.50 -16.37 19.34
C SER A 607 4.98 -16.17 19.35
N THR A 608 4.39 -16.04 20.52
CA THR A 608 2.97 -15.69 20.67
C THR A 608 2.85 -14.17 20.71
N TYR A 609 2.07 -13.60 19.81
CA TYR A 609 1.88 -12.15 19.72
C TYR A 609 0.50 -11.77 19.18
N GLN A 610 0.14 -10.51 19.38
CA GLN A 610 -1.08 -9.90 18.86
C GLN A 610 -0.71 -8.57 18.19
N ILE A 611 -1.45 -8.21 17.14
CA ILE A 611 -1.35 -6.89 16.50
C ILE A 611 -2.64 -6.09 16.75
N ASN A 612 -3.75 -6.78 16.86
CA ASN A 612 -5.03 -6.24 17.32
C ASN A 612 -5.48 -6.99 18.57
N LYS A 613 -6.11 -6.32 19.52
CA LYS A 613 -6.58 -6.91 20.76
C LYS A 613 -7.45 -8.14 20.50
N GLY A 614 -7.08 -9.28 21.12
CA GLY A 614 -7.81 -10.54 21.05
C GLY A 614 -7.56 -11.37 19.79
N TYR A 615 -6.83 -10.85 18.82
CA TYR A 615 -6.45 -11.59 17.61
C TYR A 615 -5.05 -12.15 17.77
N VAL A 616 -4.96 -13.39 18.29
CA VAL A 616 -3.67 -14.07 18.41
C VAL A 616 -3.17 -14.43 17.00
N MET A 617 -2.00 -13.91 16.67
CA MET A 617 -1.35 -14.17 15.39
C MET A 617 -0.81 -15.60 15.32
N PRO A 618 -0.60 -16.15 14.11
CA PRO A 618 -0.07 -17.49 13.95
C PRO A 618 1.26 -17.68 14.70
N GLY A 619 1.40 -18.80 15.41
CA GLY A 619 2.69 -19.32 15.84
C GLY A 619 3.52 -19.79 14.64
N PHE A 620 4.33 -20.80 14.82
CA PHE A 620 5.09 -21.40 13.70
C PHE A 620 4.15 -21.89 12.59
N THR A 621 4.46 -21.49 11.34
CA THR A 621 3.76 -21.98 10.15
C THR A 621 4.74 -22.49 9.11
N ALA A 622 4.30 -23.47 8.32
CA ALA A 622 5.06 -24.02 7.20
C ALA A 622 4.18 -24.13 5.95
N MET A 623 4.70 -23.67 4.81
CA MET A 623 4.04 -23.75 3.50
C MET A 623 4.99 -24.35 2.47
N GLY A 624 4.55 -25.36 1.75
CA GLY A 624 5.24 -25.93 0.59
C GLY A 624 4.64 -25.42 -0.71
N GLY A 625 5.48 -25.05 -1.68
CA GLY A 625 5.02 -24.49 -2.94
C GLY A 625 5.76 -24.98 -4.17
N VAL A 626 5.06 -24.94 -5.31
CA VAL A 626 5.61 -25.21 -6.63
C VAL A 626 5.22 -24.10 -7.59
N LYS A 627 6.18 -23.68 -8.44
CA LYS A 627 5.97 -22.68 -9.50
C LYS A 627 6.50 -23.25 -10.82
N PHE A 628 5.66 -23.25 -11.83
CA PHE A 628 5.99 -23.60 -13.21
C PHE A 628 6.07 -22.32 -14.05
N ARG A 629 7.05 -22.24 -14.95
CA ARG A 629 7.22 -21.12 -15.88
C ARG A 629 7.48 -21.66 -17.28
N PHE A 630 6.63 -21.30 -18.22
CA PHE A 630 6.65 -21.72 -19.61
C PHE A 630 6.86 -20.53 -20.55
#